data_f069aecd385ccb32811cbbb224154333
#
_entry.id   f069aecd385ccb32811cbbb224154333
#
_cell.length_a   1.000
_cell.length_b   1.000
_cell.length_c   1.000
_cell.angle_alpha   90.00
_cell.angle_beta   90.00
_cell.angle_gamma   90.00
#
_symmetry.space_group_name_H-M   'P 1'
#
loop_
_entity.id
_entity.type
_entity.pdbx_description
1 polymer ?
#
loop_
_entity_poly.entity_id
_entity_poly.type
_entity_poly.pdbx_seq_one_letter_code
_entity_poly.pdbx_strand_id
1 'polypeptide(L)'
;MNSTNKKKKKTSRSLKRRLAISLTAFLITLCAVVSATYAWYVYNTGRHTTDVRMAAGTGANLQISDSYNGEYGSAAVLESFNGQLAPVSTNKVTAGFQKETGFTVGEGGPDDLYADKFKSSETKDYYHTSLYLRTNGNDTDIYLADIGFEDSDEKIPISSAIRVGLVIHEPGKNKGVSSEYIFAISDKKNPEAHYNTITGKEGYVLDSSKTDGTTIPFTPYTSDSYCIYNKDTGEVTLKKNSEKLCTISGDGNGKTGEAIQIEIYIWLEGCDEDCTVNLCGETLKKLAVSFAGIVKQ
;
A
#
# COMPACT_ATOMS: atom_id res chain seq x y z
N MET A 1 -76.34 -17.30 -28.11
CA MET A 1 -75.43 -16.18 -27.81
C MET A 1 -74.44 -16.46 -26.65
N ASN A 2 -74.06 -17.68 -26.31
CA ASN A 2 -73.24 -17.97 -25.11
C ASN A 2 -71.85 -18.60 -25.37
N SER A 3 -71.46 -18.82 -26.62
CA SER A 3 -70.18 -19.51 -26.96
C SER A 3 -69.00 -18.57 -27.11
N THR A 4 -69.21 -17.34 -27.55
CA THR A 4 -68.15 -16.34 -27.80
C THR A 4 -67.58 -15.72 -26.54
N ASN A 5 -68.36 -15.60 -25.47
CA ASN A 5 -67.89 -15.02 -24.20
C ASN A 5 -66.98 -15.96 -23.38
N LYS A 6 -67.17 -17.30 -23.51
CA LYS A 6 -66.27 -18.28 -22.85
C LYS A 6 -64.87 -18.35 -23.46
N LYS A 7 -64.74 -18.15 -24.80
CA LYS A 7 -63.44 -18.16 -25.49
C LYS A 7 -62.63 -16.87 -25.12
N LYS A 8 -63.22 -15.69 -25.07
CA LYS A 8 -62.58 -14.41 -24.67
C LYS A 8 -62.03 -14.48 -23.23
N LYS A 9 -62.77 -15.08 -22.31
CA LYS A 9 -62.39 -15.21 -20.90
C LYS A 9 -61.22 -16.18 -20.69
N LYS A 10 -61.14 -17.26 -21.51
CA LYS A 10 -60.06 -18.26 -21.50
C LYS A 10 -58.77 -17.71 -22.06
N THR A 11 -58.80 -16.89 -23.14
CA THR A 11 -57.67 -16.20 -23.74
C THR A 11 -57.08 -15.15 -22.82
N SER A 12 -57.90 -14.37 -22.15
CA SER A 12 -57.45 -13.36 -21.17
C SER A 12 -56.73 -13.97 -19.94
N ARG A 13 -57.18 -15.13 -19.45
CA ARG A 13 -56.53 -15.84 -18.35
C ARG A 13 -55.17 -16.43 -18.78
N SER A 14 -55.02 -16.91 -19.98
CA SER A 14 -53.74 -17.45 -20.51
C SER A 14 -52.74 -16.33 -20.74
N LEU A 15 -53.18 -15.16 -21.21
CA LEU A 15 -52.31 -13.98 -21.37
C LEU A 15 -51.80 -13.46 -20.02
N LYS A 16 -52.67 -13.33 -19.03
CA LYS A 16 -52.30 -12.91 -17.67
C LYS A 16 -51.31 -13.86 -17.03
N ARG A 17 -51.48 -15.19 -17.24
CA ARG A 17 -50.54 -16.19 -16.74
C ARG A 17 -49.18 -16.10 -17.44
N ARG A 18 -49.15 -15.91 -18.77
CA ARG A 18 -47.93 -15.69 -19.51
C ARG A 18 -47.17 -14.42 -19.09
N LEU A 19 -47.93 -13.33 -18.91
CA LEU A 19 -47.35 -12.04 -18.41
C LEU A 19 -46.77 -12.19 -17.00
N ALA A 20 -47.48 -12.87 -16.09
CA ALA A 20 -46.97 -13.17 -14.78
C ALA A 20 -45.68 -13.99 -14.78
N ILE A 21 -45.63 -15.06 -15.59
CA ILE A 21 -44.44 -15.91 -15.74
C ILE A 21 -43.28 -15.09 -16.31
N SER A 22 -43.52 -14.27 -17.34
CA SER A 22 -42.48 -13.42 -17.94
C SER A 22 -41.96 -12.38 -16.95
N LEU A 23 -42.85 -11.75 -16.17
CA LEU A 23 -42.43 -10.78 -15.16
C LEU A 23 -41.61 -11.44 -14.03
N THR A 24 -42.04 -12.63 -13.60
CA THR A 24 -41.28 -13.38 -12.58
C THR A 24 -39.89 -13.78 -13.10
N ALA A 25 -39.82 -14.29 -14.33
CA ALA A 25 -38.54 -14.63 -14.97
C ALA A 25 -37.62 -13.39 -15.09
N PHE A 26 -38.18 -12.25 -15.48
CA PHE A 26 -37.44 -11.00 -15.56
C PHE A 26 -36.87 -10.57 -14.20
N LEU A 27 -37.69 -10.63 -13.15
CA LEU A 27 -37.24 -10.30 -11.78
C LEU A 27 -36.15 -11.24 -11.28
N ILE A 28 -36.27 -12.54 -11.53
CA ILE A 28 -35.23 -13.53 -11.19
C ILE A 28 -33.94 -13.23 -11.92
N THR A 29 -34.01 -12.92 -13.22
CA THR A 29 -32.82 -12.58 -14.02
C THR A 29 -32.18 -11.30 -13.52
N LEU A 30 -32.97 -10.28 -13.19
CA LEU A 30 -32.48 -9.02 -12.63
C LEU A 30 -31.76 -9.25 -11.29
N CYS A 31 -32.35 -10.03 -10.39
CA CYS A 31 -31.71 -10.40 -9.12
C CYS A 31 -30.41 -11.18 -9.34
N ALA A 32 -30.37 -12.10 -10.30
CA ALA A 32 -29.15 -12.85 -10.62
C ALA A 32 -28.03 -11.96 -11.16
N VAL A 33 -28.35 -11.01 -12.04
CA VAL A 33 -27.38 -10.04 -12.56
C VAL A 33 -26.84 -9.15 -11.46
N VAL A 34 -27.70 -8.58 -10.62
CA VAL A 34 -27.29 -7.74 -9.49
C VAL A 34 -26.42 -8.53 -8.51
N SER A 35 -26.81 -9.77 -8.18
CA SER A 35 -26.03 -10.63 -7.29
C SER A 35 -24.68 -11.00 -7.88
N ALA A 36 -24.61 -11.33 -9.19
CA ALA A 36 -23.36 -11.63 -9.87
C ALA A 36 -22.44 -10.41 -9.94
N THR A 37 -23.00 -9.23 -10.22
CA THR A 37 -22.24 -7.97 -10.24
C THR A 37 -21.71 -7.63 -8.85
N TYR A 38 -22.54 -7.79 -7.81
CA TYR A 38 -22.12 -7.58 -6.43
C TYR A 38 -21.05 -8.59 -5.99
N ALA A 39 -21.23 -9.87 -6.31
CA ALA A 39 -20.25 -10.91 -6.02
C ALA A 39 -18.92 -10.65 -6.75
N TRP A 40 -18.97 -10.21 -8.02
CA TRP A 40 -17.78 -9.82 -8.78
C TRP A 40 -17.11 -8.60 -8.15
N TYR A 41 -17.87 -7.58 -7.77
CA TYR A 41 -17.36 -6.39 -7.09
C TYR A 41 -16.68 -6.76 -5.77
N VAL A 42 -17.36 -7.50 -4.88
CA VAL A 42 -16.80 -7.94 -3.59
C VAL A 42 -15.56 -8.83 -3.80
N TYR A 43 -15.60 -9.74 -4.78
CA TYR A 43 -14.48 -10.60 -5.09
C TYR A 43 -13.27 -9.83 -5.64
N ASN A 44 -13.52 -8.80 -6.45
CA ASN A 44 -12.45 -7.99 -7.04
C ASN A 44 -11.90 -6.97 -6.04
N THR A 45 -12.73 -6.41 -5.16
CA THR A 45 -12.28 -5.50 -4.09
C THR A 45 -11.62 -6.24 -2.92
N GLY A 46 -11.91 -7.51 -2.70
CA GLY A 46 -11.34 -8.33 -1.62
C GLY A 46 -9.99 -8.99 -1.94
N ARG A 47 -9.42 -8.79 -3.12
CA ARG A 47 -8.18 -9.46 -3.54
C ARG A 47 -6.90 -8.63 -3.42
N HIS A 48 -6.94 -7.53 -2.71
CA HIS A 48 -5.72 -6.78 -2.42
C HIS A 48 -5.04 -7.39 -1.19
N THR A 49 -4.35 -8.51 -1.38
CA THR A 49 -3.52 -9.10 -0.33
C THR A 49 -2.17 -8.41 -0.33
N THR A 50 -1.91 -7.67 0.72
CA THR A 50 -0.57 -7.17 1.03
C THR A 50 0.14 -8.25 1.84
N ASP A 51 1.07 -8.96 1.22
CA ASP A 51 1.85 -10.00 1.88
C ASP A 51 3.18 -9.38 2.35
N VAL A 52 3.44 -9.44 3.65
CA VAL A 52 4.79 -9.20 4.16
C VAL A 52 5.44 -10.54 4.43
N ARG A 53 6.58 -10.77 3.80
CA ARG A 53 7.35 -11.99 3.96
C ARG A 53 8.66 -11.70 4.67
N MET A 54 9.07 -12.64 5.52
CA MET A 54 10.39 -12.61 6.09
C MET A 54 11.27 -13.65 5.41
N ALA A 55 12.44 -13.20 5.04
CA ALA A 55 13.54 -14.05 4.67
C ALA A 55 14.48 -14.09 5.87
N ALA A 56 14.54 -15.19 6.58
CA ALA A 56 15.53 -15.38 7.62
C ALA A 56 16.84 -15.81 6.97
N GLY A 57 17.90 -15.02 7.14
CA GLY A 57 19.26 -15.45 6.82
C GLY A 57 19.67 -16.67 7.66
N THR A 58 20.67 -17.39 7.23
CA THR A 58 21.17 -18.61 7.89
C THR A 58 21.43 -18.35 9.37
N GLY A 59 20.68 -19.02 10.25
CA GLY A 59 20.82 -18.87 11.70
C GLY A 59 19.96 -17.77 12.37
N ALA A 60 19.27 -16.94 11.60
CA ALA A 60 18.34 -15.94 12.12
C ALA A 60 16.95 -16.56 12.25
N ASN A 61 16.52 -16.77 13.49
CA ASN A 61 15.16 -17.26 13.80
C ASN A 61 14.17 -16.09 13.90
N LEU A 62 14.01 -15.36 12.80
CA LEU A 62 13.10 -14.22 12.74
C LEU A 62 11.65 -14.67 12.63
N GLN A 63 10.79 -13.96 13.31
CA GLN A 63 9.35 -14.18 13.32
C GLN A 63 8.63 -12.85 13.13
N ILE A 64 7.51 -12.87 12.42
CA ILE A 64 6.66 -11.71 12.12
C ILE A 64 5.21 -12.00 12.54
N SER A 65 4.51 -10.97 12.96
CA SER A 65 3.07 -10.99 13.25
C SER A 65 2.43 -9.66 12.83
N ASP A 66 1.15 -9.67 12.55
CA ASP A 66 0.30 -8.49 12.38
C ASP A 66 -0.13 -7.87 13.71
N SER A 67 0.11 -8.56 14.82
CA SER A 67 -0.29 -8.14 16.16
C SER A 67 0.79 -8.44 17.20
N TYR A 68 0.99 -7.51 18.15
CA TYR A 68 1.99 -7.66 19.23
C TYR A 68 1.83 -8.95 20.03
N ASN A 69 0.60 -9.35 20.33
CA ASN A 69 0.27 -10.57 21.06
C ASN A 69 -0.24 -11.69 20.15
N GLY A 70 -0.08 -11.54 18.82
CA GLY A 70 -0.57 -12.50 17.85
C GLY A 70 0.31 -13.73 17.68
N GLU A 71 -0.05 -14.55 16.72
CA GLU A 71 0.78 -15.68 16.29
C GLU A 71 1.92 -15.16 15.42
N TYR A 72 3.14 -15.58 15.75
CA TYR A 72 4.35 -15.20 15.02
C TYR A 72 4.80 -16.34 14.11
N GLY A 73 5.02 -16.01 12.85
CA GLY A 73 5.45 -16.95 11.81
C GLY A 73 6.54 -16.40 10.91
N SER A 74 6.77 -17.07 9.81
CA SER A 74 7.71 -16.61 8.77
C SER A 74 7.10 -15.60 7.79
N ALA A 75 5.80 -15.39 7.85
CA ALA A 75 5.07 -14.41 7.05
C ALA A 75 3.87 -13.88 7.83
N ALA A 76 3.49 -12.65 7.55
CA ALA A 76 2.24 -12.05 8.02
C ALA A 76 1.48 -11.49 6.81
N VAL A 77 0.16 -11.62 6.86
CA VAL A 77 -0.74 -11.01 5.87
C VAL A 77 -1.24 -9.71 6.46
N LEU A 78 -0.97 -8.61 5.79
CA LEU A 78 -1.43 -7.30 6.23
C LEU A 78 -2.87 -7.05 5.80
N GLU A 79 -3.55 -6.17 6.52
CA GLU A 79 -4.90 -5.75 6.17
C GLU A 79 -4.95 -5.19 4.74
N SER A 80 -5.97 -5.58 3.99
CA SER A 80 -6.16 -5.08 2.64
C SER A 80 -6.52 -3.59 2.67
N PHE A 81 -5.90 -2.81 1.80
CA PHE A 81 -6.27 -1.42 1.59
C PHE A 81 -7.48 -1.34 0.65
N ASN A 82 -8.62 -0.96 1.18
CA ASN A 82 -9.86 -0.77 0.42
C ASN A 82 -10.04 0.67 -0.07
N GLY A 83 -9.04 1.54 0.14
CA GLY A 83 -9.04 2.93 -0.28
C GLY A 83 -8.38 3.13 -1.64
N GLN A 84 -8.52 4.34 -2.15
CA GLN A 84 -7.75 4.83 -3.30
C GLN A 84 -6.62 5.70 -2.76
N LEU A 85 -5.41 5.47 -3.24
CA LEU A 85 -4.29 6.36 -2.93
C LEU A 85 -4.55 7.72 -3.56
N ALA A 86 -4.43 8.76 -2.75
CA ALA A 86 -4.40 10.13 -3.26
C ALA A 86 -2.95 10.62 -3.31
N PRO A 87 -2.61 11.54 -4.25
CA PRO A 87 -1.32 12.19 -4.25
C PRO A 87 -1.11 12.96 -2.94
N VAL A 88 -0.11 12.55 -2.16
CA VAL A 88 0.33 13.22 -0.94
C VAL A 88 1.84 13.26 -0.91
N SER A 89 2.44 14.13 -0.12
CA SER A 89 3.89 14.26 -0.04
C SER A 89 4.35 14.46 1.40
N THR A 90 5.52 13.92 1.72
CA THR A 90 6.19 14.11 2.99
C THR A 90 7.69 13.91 2.86
N ASN A 91 8.45 14.64 3.66
CA ASN A 91 9.87 14.39 3.90
C ASN A 91 10.10 13.61 5.20
N LYS A 92 9.06 13.46 6.02
CA LYS A 92 9.11 12.83 7.33
C LYS A 92 7.77 12.21 7.69
N VAL A 93 7.68 10.88 7.66
CA VAL A 93 6.42 10.13 7.86
C VAL A 93 5.77 10.47 9.20
N THR A 94 6.56 10.51 10.26
CA THR A 94 6.08 10.81 11.62
C THR A 94 5.58 12.24 11.80
N ALA A 95 5.92 13.17 10.92
CA ALA A 95 5.38 14.54 10.91
C ALA A 95 4.07 14.66 10.11
N GLY A 96 3.66 13.59 9.42
CA GLY A 96 2.44 13.55 8.62
C GLY A 96 2.67 13.88 7.15
N PHE A 97 1.57 13.93 6.42
CA PHE A 97 1.55 14.13 4.98
C PHE A 97 0.80 15.41 4.62
N GLN A 98 1.25 16.05 3.57
CA GLN A 98 0.59 17.20 2.96
C GLN A 98 -0.07 16.81 1.65
N LYS A 99 -1.20 17.43 1.33
CA LYS A 99 -1.83 17.29 0.02
C LYS A 99 -2.36 18.60 -0.52
N GLU A 100 -2.40 18.72 -1.80
CA GLU A 100 -3.08 19.80 -2.49
C GLU A 100 -4.60 19.67 -2.36
N THR A 101 -5.30 20.77 -2.12
CA THR A 101 -6.76 20.77 -1.89
C THR A 101 -7.59 21.15 -3.10
N GLY A 102 -6.98 21.59 -4.17
CA GLY A 102 -7.66 21.93 -5.43
C GLY A 102 -6.91 22.95 -6.28
N PHE A 103 -7.17 22.90 -7.57
CA PHE A 103 -6.66 23.83 -8.56
C PHE A 103 -7.66 24.97 -8.72
N THR A 104 -7.35 26.17 -8.26
CA THR A 104 -7.99 27.39 -8.76
C THR A 104 -6.94 28.21 -9.46
N VAL A 105 -7.14 28.44 -10.75
CA VAL A 105 -6.34 29.42 -11.49
C VAL A 105 -6.73 30.79 -10.93
N GLY A 106 -5.86 31.41 -10.16
CA GLY A 106 -6.05 32.78 -9.69
C GLY A 106 -5.97 33.78 -10.84
N GLU A 107 -6.62 34.93 -10.72
CA GLU A 107 -6.60 35.98 -11.71
C GLU A 107 -5.20 36.63 -11.88
N GLY A 108 -4.23 36.30 -11.04
CA GLY A 108 -2.89 36.92 -10.98
C GLY A 108 -1.76 36.19 -11.73
N GLY A 109 -2.01 35.02 -12.30
CA GLY A 109 -0.99 34.25 -13.04
C GLY A 109 -0.38 33.06 -12.28
N PRO A 110 0.64 32.40 -12.86
CA PRO A 110 1.17 31.12 -12.32
C PRO A 110 1.76 31.21 -10.92
N ASP A 111 2.21 32.38 -10.47
CA ASP A 111 2.82 32.58 -9.15
C ASP A 111 1.79 32.68 -8.02
N ASP A 112 0.50 32.94 -8.33
CA ASP A 112 -0.60 32.98 -7.36
C ASP A 112 -1.22 31.59 -7.08
N LEU A 113 -0.68 30.57 -7.68
CA LEU A 113 -1.29 29.23 -7.72
C LEU A 113 -1.26 28.48 -6.39
N TYR A 114 -0.48 28.87 -5.38
CA TYR A 114 -0.10 27.95 -4.31
C TYR A 114 -0.36 28.39 -2.88
N ALA A 115 -0.72 29.63 -2.59
CA ALA A 115 -0.65 30.19 -1.24
C ALA A 115 -1.61 29.59 -0.21
N ASP A 116 -2.78 29.04 -0.60
CA ASP A 116 -3.80 28.54 0.36
C ASP A 116 -4.31 27.11 0.05
N LYS A 117 -3.56 26.31 -0.68
CA LYS A 117 -4.08 25.08 -1.30
C LYS A 117 -3.56 23.77 -0.73
N PHE A 118 -2.69 23.82 0.24
CA PHE A 118 -2.14 22.65 0.90
C PHE A 118 -2.75 22.48 2.28
N LYS A 119 -3.06 21.25 2.63
CA LYS A 119 -3.50 20.87 3.97
C LYS A 119 -2.90 19.54 4.37
N SER A 120 -2.94 19.25 5.66
CA SER A 120 -2.63 17.91 6.16
C SER A 120 -3.57 16.89 5.52
N SER A 121 -3.03 15.78 5.05
CA SER A 121 -3.80 14.70 4.46
C SER A 121 -4.55 13.91 5.53
N GLU A 122 -5.57 13.17 5.09
CA GLU A 122 -6.31 12.26 5.94
C GLU A 122 -5.76 10.82 5.80
N THR A 123 -5.97 9.98 6.80
CA THR A 123 -5.49 8.57 6.79
C THR A 123 -6.05 7.73 5.64
N LYS A 124 -7.12 8.17 5.01
CA LYS A 124 -7.70 7.53 3.82
C LYS A 124 -6.92 7.80 2.53
N ASP A 125 -6.02 8.79 2.53
CA ASP A 125 -5.26 9.23 1.35
C ASP A 125 -4.04 8.34 1.08
N TYR A 126 -3.60 7.56 2.08
CA TYR A 126 -2.47 6.63 2.01
C TYR A 126 -2.77 5.34 2.76
N TYR A 127 -2.04 4.28 2.44
CA TYR A 127 -2.12 3.03 3.19
C TYR A 127 -1.23 3.09 4.43
N HIS A 128 -1.73 2.60 5.55
CA HIS A 128 -0.99 2.47 6.80
C HIS A 128 -1.33 1.15 7.47
N THR A 129 -0.32 0.45 7.93
CA THR A 129 -0.46 -0.78 8.72
C THR A 129 0.74 -0.97 9.64
N SER A 130 0.62 -1.87 10.60
CA SER A 130 1.69 -2.22 11.53
C SER A 130 2.00 -3.70 11.49
N LEU A 131 3.24 -4.03 11.69
CA LEU A 131 3.71 -5.39 11.93
C LEU A 131 4.70 -5.42 13.09
N TYR A 132 4.94 -6.61 13.60
CA TYR A 132 5.80 -6.85 14.75
C TYR A 132 6.83 -7.90 14.42
N LEU A 133 8.10 -7.58 14.63
CA LEU A 133 9.23 -8.47 14.40
C LEU A 133 9.86 -8.87 15.72
N ARG A 134 10.23 -10.14 15.87
CA ARG A 134 11.01 -10.66 16.98
C ARG A 134 11.93 -11.79 16.54
N THR A 135 12.86 -12.16 17.39
CA THR A 135 13.70 -13.34 17.23
C THR A 135 13.68 -14.21 18.49
N ASN A 136 13.81 -15.51 18.34
CA ASN A 136 14.11 -16.44 19.42
C ASN A 136 15.56 -16.98 19.35
N GLY A 137 16.37 -16.39 18.48
CA GLY A 137 17.79 -16.65 18.34
C GLY A 137 18.67 -15.63 19.07
N ASN A 138 19.80 -15.34 18.48
CA ASN A 138 20.72 -14.28 18.92
C ASN A 138 20.25 -12.90 18.42
N ASP A 139 20.90 -11.85 18.89
CA ASP A 139 20.73 -10.51 18.37
C ASP A 139 20.88 -10.51 16.86
N THR A 140 19.94 -9.89 16.17
CA THR A 140 19.84 -9.95 14.72
C THR A 140 19.64 -8.56 14.14
N ASP A 141 20.53 -8.17 13.24
CA ASP A 141 20.42 -6.94 12.46
C ASP A 141 19.46 -7.15 11.30
N ILE A 142 18.50 -6.23 11.14
CA ILE A 142 17.42 -6.31 10.14
C ILE A 142 17.68 -5.34 8.99
N TYR A 143 17.49 -5.87 7.79
CA TYR A 143 17.63 -5.16 6.52
C TYR A 143 16.39 -5.35 5.67
N LEU A 144 16.14 -4.40 4.77
CA LEU A 144 15.15 -4.58 3.72
C LEU A 144 15.76 -5.40 2.59
N ALA A 145 15.07 -6.46 2.19
CA ALA A 145 15.53 -7.34 1.11
C ALA A 145 14.81 -7.05 -0.20
N ASP A 146 13.52 -6.71 -0.15
CA ASP A 146 12.73 -6.43 -1.36
C ASP A 146 11.47 -5.66 -1.02
N ILE A 147 11.03 -4.81 -1.96
CA ILE A 147 9.69 -4.26 -2.03
C ILE A 147 9.14 -4.59 -3.42
N GLY A 148 8.20 -5.50 -3.48
CA GLY A 148 7.57 -5.95 -4.72
C GLY A 148 6.17 -5.40 -4.89
N PHE A 149 5.85 -4.98 -6.11
CA PHE A 149 4.51 -4.57 -6.54
C PHE A 149 4.05 -5.42 -7.72
N GLU A 150 2.74 -5.58 -7.82
CA GLU A 150 2.11 -6.00 -9.07
C GLU A 150 1.67 -4.73 -9.80
N ASP A 151 2.49 -4.32 -10.77
CA ASP A 151 2.18 -3.17 -11.61
C ASP A 151 1.06 -3.49 -12.59
N SER A 152 0.32 -2.46 -13.00
CA SER A 152 -0.53 -2.51 -14.18
C SER A 152 0.35 -2.57 -15.44
N ASP A 153 -0.19 -3.10 -16.55
CA ASP A 153 0.48 -3.11 -17.87
C ASP A 153 0.57 -1.70 -18.51
N GLU A 154 0.34 -0.66 -17.75
CA GLU A 154 0.32 0.73 -18.16
C GLU A 154 1.70 1.24 -18.57
N LYS A 155 1.72 2.31 -19.38
CA LYS A 155 2.96 2.93 -19.85
C LYS A 155 3.78 3.54 -18.72
N ILE A 156 3.10 4.09 -17.70
CA ILE A 156 3.67 4.58 -16.46
C ILE A 156 3.06 3.75 -15.35
N PRO A 157 3.79 2.78 -14.80
CA PRO A 157 3.27 1.94 -13.73
C PRO A 157 3.15 2.73 -12.41
N ILE A 158 2.23 2.33 -11.55
CA ILE A 158 2.02 2.98 -10.26
C ILE A 158 3.27 2.95 -9.38
N SER A 159 4.12 1.94 -9.54
CA SER A 159 5.37 1.78 -8.79
C SER A 159 6.35 2.95 -9.02
N SER A 160 6.27 3.65 -10.14
CA SER A 160 7.16 4.79 -10.42
C SER A 160 6.94 5.97 -9.46
N ALA A 161 5.69 6.24 -9.08
CA ALA A 161 5.33 7.34 -8.18
C ALA A 161 5.08 6.90 -6.73
N ILE A 162 5.15 5.59 -6.42
CA ILE A 162 4.93 5.12 -5.05
C ILE A 162 6.17 5.33 -4.19
N ARG A 163 5.90 5.65 -2.92
CA ARG A 163 6.87 5.62 -1.83
C ARG A 163 6.40 4.68 -0.74
N VAL A 164 7.37 4.07 -0.06
CA VAL A 164 7.15 3.23 1.11
C VAL A 164 7.91 3.81 2.29
N GLY A 165 7.17 4.19 3.32
CA GLY A 165 7.72 4.63 4.60
C GLY A 165 7.76 3.49 5.60
N LEU A 166 8.88 3.32 6.28
CA LEU A 166 9.02 2.41 7.41
C LEU A 166 9.33 3.23 8.65
N VAL A 167 8.46 3.14 9.66
CA VAL A 167 8.69 3.75 10.98
C VAL A 167 8.98 2.64 11.97
N ILE A 168 10.17 2.63 12.51
CA ILE A 168 10.67 1.62 13.42
C ILE A 168 10.53 2.14 14.85
N HIS A 169 9.89 1.36 15.71
CA HIS A 169 9.76 1.69 17.12
C HIS A 169 10.84 1.01 17.96
N GLU A 170 11.04 1.49 19.18
CA GLU A 170 11.84 0.81 20.18
C GLU A 170 11.19 -0.52 20.59
N PRO A 171 11.98 -1.50 21.07
CA PRO A 171 11.45 -2.79 21.51
C PRO A 171 10.36 -2.65 22.59
N GLY A 172 9.30 -3.43 22.43
CA GLY A 172 8.17 -3.45 23.36
C GLY A 172 6.89 -2.86 22.79
N LYS A 173 5.79 -3.02 23.52
CA LYS A 173 4.48 -2.55 23.10
C LYS A 173 4.35 -1.04 23.28
N ASN A 174 3.87 -0.33 22.23
CA ASN A 174 3.58 1.11 22.25
C ASN A 174 4.79 1.97 22.66
N LYS A 175 5.96 1.64 22.17
CA LYS A 175 7.19 2.37 22.42
C LYS A 175 7.36 3.54 21.45
N GLY A 176 8.30 4.43 21.74
CA GLY A 176 8.64 5.56 20.90
C GLY A 176 9.27 5.15 19.57
N VAL A 177 9.29 6.08 18.61
CA VAL A 177 9.96 5.90 17.32
C VAL A 177 11.47 5.96 17.53
N SER A 178 12.19 4.98 17.00
CA SER A 178 13.66 4.94 17.00
C SER A 178 14.26 5.45 15.69
N SER A 179 13.62 5.14 14.56
CA SER A 179 14.08 5.57 13.23
C SER A 179 12.94 5.53 12.22
N GLU A 180 13.11 6.24 11.12
CA GLU A 180 12.21 6.19 9.98
C GLU A 180 12.97 6.22 8.67
N TYR A 181 12.42 5.58 7.66
CA TYR A 181 13.01 5.44 6.33
C TYR A 181 11.94 5.65 5.27
N ILE A 182 12.28 6.32 4.18
CA ILE A 182 11.42 6.50 3.01
C ILE A 182 12.12 5.92 1.80
N PHE A 183 11.48 4.96 1.14
CA PHE A 183 12.00 4.27 -0.03
C PHE A 183 11.21 4.67 -1.28
N ALA A 184 11.92 4.99 -2.35
CA ALA A 184 11.36 5.03 -3.69
C ALA A 184 11.52 3.65 -4.34
N ILE A 185 10.53 3.25 -5.13
CA ILE A 185 10.54 1.95 -5.79
C ILE A 185 10.97 2.15 -7.23
N SER A 186 11.97 1.37 -7.65
CA SER A 186 12.39 1.35 -9.04
C SER A 186 11.40 0.57 -9.87
N ASP A 187 10.93 1.16 -10.95
CA ASP A 187 10.16 0.49 -11.99
C ASP A 187 11.05 -0.52 -12.74
N LYS A 188 10.47 -1.65 -13.15
CA LYS A 188 11.15 -2.63 -14.02
C LYS A 188 11.52 -2.06 -15.39
N LYS A 189 10.76 -1.08 -15.88
CA LYS A 189 10.99 -0.41 -17.17
C LYS A 189 11.93 0.78 -17.04
N ASN A 190 11.98 1.37 -15.85
CA ASN A 190 12.82 2.51 -15.53
C ASN A 190 13.47 2.26 -14.17
N PRO A 191 14.69 1.68 -14.14
CA PRO A 191 15.33 1.25 -12.90
C PRO A 191 15.79 2.42 -12.01
N GLU A 192 15.71 3.65 -12.50
CA GLU A 192 16.01 4.83 -11.71
C GLU A 192 14.72 5.31 -11.03
N ALA A 193 14.80 5.54 -9.72
CA ALA A 193 13.69 6.12 -8.99
C ALA A 193 13.52 7.58 -9.43
N HIS A 194 12.29 7.93 -9.83
CA HIS A 194 11.96 9.28 -10.25
C HIS A 194 11.74 10.17 -9.03
N TYR A 195 12.25 11.38 -9.15
CA TYR A 195 12.09 12.42 -8.16
C TYR A 195 11.39 13.61 -8.79
N ASN A 196 10.85 14.42 -7.94
CA ASN A 196 10.02 15.52 -8.26
C ASN A 196 10.59 16.58 -9.21
N THR A 197 9.74 17.04 -10.10
CA THR A 197 9.97 18.17 -10.97
C THR A 197 8.93 19.30 -10.84
N ILE A 198 8.02 19.29 -9.84
CA ILE A 198 7.03 20.39 -9.69
C ILE A 198 7.69 21.75 -9.69
N THR A 199 8.92 21.86 -9.19
CA THR A 199 9.70 23.08 -9.19
C THR A 199 10.74 23.17 -10.33
N GLY A 200 10.73 22.22 -11.27
CA GLY A 200 11.79 22.06 -12.27
C GLY A 200 13.13 21.60 -11.68
N LYS A 201 13.15 21.07 -10.47
CA LYS A 201 14.32 20.55 -9.74
C LYS A 201 14.03 19.15 -9.26
N GLU A 202 14.89 18.22 -9.59
CA GLU A 202 14.83 16.85 -9.08
C GLU A 202 15.03 16.81 -7.56
N GLY A 203 14.37 15.86 -6.88
CA GLY A 203 14.61 15.56 -5.48
C GLY A 203 13.96 16.49 -4.46
N TYR A 204 12.80 17.05 -4.77
CA TYR A 204 12.03 17.88 -3.84
C TYR A 204 10.75 17.18 -3.40
N VAL A 205 10.36 17.40 -2.14
CA VAL A 205 9.09 16.98 -1.56
C VAL A 205 8.49 18.12 -0.73
N LEU A 206 7.22 18.03 -0.39
CA LEU A 206 6.60 19.01 0.52
C LEU A 206 7.20 18.88 1.93
N ASP A 207 7.47 20.00 2.55
CA ASP A 207 7.89 20.07 3.96
C ASP A 207 6.69 19.75 4.86
N SER A 208 6.69 18.56 5.46
CA SER A 208 5.61 18.11 6.33
C SER A 208 5.42 18.94 7.60
N SER A 209 6.40 19.79 7.96
CA SER A 209 6.27 20.74 9.08
C SER A 209 5.47 22.00 8.73
N LYS A 210 5.13 22.20 7.45
CA LYS A 210 4.43 23.37 6.93
C LYS A 210 3.20 22.96 6.13
N THR A 211 2.27 23.88 5.96
CA THR A 211 1.03 23.68 5.21
C THR A 211 0.85 24.68 4.07
N ASP A 212 1.91 25.39 3.71
CA ASP A 212 1.91 26.46 2.72
C ASP A 212 2.44 26.03 1.33
N GLY A 213 2.69 24.74 1.14
CA GLY A 213 3.26 24.21 -0.11
C GLY A 213 4.76 24.38 -0.25
N THR A 214 5.47 24.75 0.83
CA THR A 214 6.92 24.80 0.82
C THR A 214 7.50 23.44 0.45
N THR A 215 8.42 23.40 -0.52
CA THR A 215 9.17 22.21 -0.88
C THR A 215 10.60 22.29 -0.37
N ILE A 216 11.16 21.13 -0.04
CA ILE A 216 12.55 20.97 0.39
C ILE A 216 13.24 19.87 -0.39
N PRO A 217 14.57 19.94 -0.56
CA PRO A 217 15.35 18.85 -1.14
C PRO A 217 15.20 17.59 -0.31
N PHE A 218 14.94 16.45 -0.97
CA PHE A 218 14.82 15.16 -0.32
C PHE A 218 15.25 14.05 -1.26
N THR A 219 16.04 13.10 -0.74
CA THR A 219 16.48 11.92 -1.49
C THR A 219 16.03 10.68 -0.74
N PRO A 220 15.03 9.94 -1.24
CA PRO A 220 14.62 8.69 -0.64
C PRO A 220 15.69 7.60 -0.81
N TYR A 221 15.63 6.59 0.02
CA TYR A 221 16.37 5.35 -0.20
C TYR A 221 15.86 4.65 -1.46
N THR A 222 16.75 3.92 -2.12
CA THR A 222 16.43 3.14 -3.33
C THR A 222 16.78 1.67 -3.10
N SER A 223 16.57 0.83 -4.10
CA SER A 223 16.95 -0.58 -4.06
C SER A 223 18.44 -0.81 -3.80
N ASP A 224 19.28 0.20 -3.97
CA ASP A 224 20.71 0.12 -3.62
C ASP A 224 20.95 -0.05 -2.13
N SER A 225 20.02 0.41 -1.30
CA SER A 225 20.04 0.25 0.17
C SER A 225 19.51 -1.09 0.66
N TYR A 226 18.97 -1.94 -0.23
CA TYR A 226 18.51 -3.28 0.15
C TYR A 226 19.70 -4.23 0.31
N CYS A 227 19.56 -5.27 1.14
CA CYS A 227 20.45 -6.43 1.10
C CYS A 227 20.07 -7.35 -0.07
N ILE A 228 20.94 -8.31 -0.36
CA ILE A 228 20.66 -9.41 -1.29
C ILE A 228 20.27 -10.62 -0.47
N TYR A 229 19.11 -11.18 -0.74
CA TYR A 229 18.64 -12.42 -0.15
C TYR A 229 18.52 -13.51 -1.21
N ASN A 230 19.29 -14.58 -1.04
CA ASN A 230 19.21 -15.77 -1.88
C ASN A 230 18.14 -16.72 -1.33
N LYS A 231 17.04 -16.87 -2.04
CA LYS A 231 15.90 -17.72 -1.61
C LYS A 231 16.23 -19.20 -1.58
N ASP A 232 17.19 -19.65 -2.40
CA ASP A 232 17.55 -21.06 -2.53
C ASP A 232 18.50 -21.50 -1.41
N THR A 233 19.42 -20.63 -1.00
CA THR A 233 20.44 -20.91 0.04
C THR A 233 20.08 -20.33 1.40
N GLY A 234 19.13 -19.37 1.47
CA GLY A 234 18.84 -18.60 2.67
C GLY A 234 19.95 -17.61 3.06
N GLU A 235 20.92 -17.36 2.18
CA GLU A 235 22.04 -16.48 2.45
C GLU A 235 21.66 -15.01 2.27
N VAL A 236 22.12 -14.17 3.21
CA VAL A 236 21.97 -12.71 3.16
C VAL A 236 23.33 -12.09 2.90
N THR A 237 23.45 -11.31 1.84
CA THR A 237 24.68 -10.59 1.48
C THR A 237 24.43 -9.09 1.53
N LEU A 238 25.29 -8.34 2.21
CA LEU A 238 25.20 -6.88 2.24
C LEU A 238 25.88 -6.27 1.02
N LYS A 239 25.22 -5.31 0.40
CA LYS A 239 25.84 -4.38 -0.53
C LYS A 239 26.55 -3.27 0.25
N LYS A 240 27.39 -2.50 -0.43
CA LYS A 240 28.10 -1.35 0.18
C LYS A 240 27.16 -0.35 0.84
N ASN A 241 25.99 -0.15 0.25
CA ASN A 241 25.01 0.85 0.68
C ASN A 241 23.81 0.22 1.41
N SER A 242 23.87 -1.09 1.75
CA SER A 242 22.77 -1.74 2.49
C SER A 242 22.53 -1.03 3.81
N GLU A 243 21.30 -0.56 4.00
CA GLU A 243 20.89 0.19 5.20
C GLU A 243 20.33 -0.76 6.25
N LYS A 244 20.90 -0.68 7.46
CA LYS A 244 20.41 -1.43 8.60
C LYS A 244 19.21 -0.70 9.21
N LEU A 245 18.04 -1.35 9.20
CA LEU A 245 16.81 -0.76 9.74
C LEU A 245 16.83 -0.72 11.27
N CYS A 246 17.13 -1.85 11.90
CA CYS A 246 17.18 -1.99 13.37
C CYS A 246 17.97 -3.23 13.78
N THR A 247 18.12 -3.41 15.09
CA THR A 247 18.59 -4.66 15.69
C THR A 247 17.50 -5.22 16.60
N ILE A 248 17.13 -6.47 16.40
CA ILE A 248 16.20 -7.19 17.29
C ILE A 248 17.03 -8.00 18.27
N SER A 249 16.77 -7.80 19.57
CA SER A 249 17.47 -8.54 20.60
C SER A 249 16.89 -9.94 20.79
N GLY A 250 17.78 -10.92 21.00
CA GLY A 250 17.48 -12.29 21.36
C GLY A 250 18.46 -12.81 22.41
N ASP A 251 18.10 -13.85 23.13
CA ASP A 251 18.95 -14.39 24.22
C ASP A 251 19.82 -15.59 23.80
N GLY A 252 19.70 -16.02 22.54
CA GLY A 252 20.42 -17.16 21.99
C GLY A 252 20.02 -18.54 22.55
N ASN A 253 19.11 -18.59 23.52
CA ASN A 253 18.69 -19.80 24.22
C ASN A 253 17.25 -20.24 23.85
N GLY A 254 16.69 -19.68 22.79
CA GLY A 254 15.34 -19.99 22.33
C GLY A 254 14.23 -19.17 23.01
N LYS A 255 14.58 -18.27 23.95
CA LYS A 255 13.63 -17.34 24.53
C LYS A 255 13.47 -16.15 23.61
N THR A 256 12.24 -15.82 23.28
CA THR A 256 11.92 -14.68 22.43
C THR A 256 12.22 -13.37 23.14
N GLY A 257 12.92 -12.47 22.44
CA GLY A 257 13.07 -11.08 22.83
C GLY A 257 11.77 -10.29 22.70
N GLU A 258 11.78 -9.03 23.13
CA GLU A 258 10.67 -8.13 22.92
C GLU A 258 10.51 -7.81 21.42
N ALA A 259 9.28 -7.78 20.96
CA ALA A 259 9.00 -7.47 19.56
C ALA A 259 9.21 -5.98 19.27
N ILE A 260 9.72 -5.68 18.08
CA ILE A 260 9.82 -4.34 17.54
C ILE A 260 8.62 -4.11 16.62
N GLN A 261 7.91 -3.00 16.80
CA GLN A 261 6.88 -2.57 15.87
C GLN A 261 7.51 -1.87 14.68
N ILE A 262 7.05 -2.22 13.48
CA ILE A 262 7.33 -1.51 12.23
C ILE A 262 6.00 -1.06 11.66
N GLU A 263 5.81 0.25 11.51
CA GLU A 263 4.69 0.79 10.76
C GLU A 263 5.09 0.94 9.31
N ILE A 264 4.21 0.52 8.40
CA ILE A 264 4.39 0.62 6.96
C ILE A 264 3.40 1.64 6.43
N TYR A 265 3.90 2.64 5.73
CA TYR A 265 3.14 3.65 5.04
C TYR A 265 3.39 3.53 3.54
N ILE A 266 2.34 3.64 2.73
CA ILE A 266 2.45 3.59 1.27
C ILE A 266 1.59 4.69 0.70
N TRP A 267 2.19 5.52 -0.16
CA TRP A 267 1.50 6.64 -0.79
C TRP A 267 1.97 6.87 -2.21
N LEU A 268 1.14 7.60 -2.96
CA LEU A 268 1.56 8.24 -4.20
C LEU A 268 2.26 9.54 -3.86
N GLU A 269 3.52 9.68 -4.28
CA GLU A 269 4.28 10.93 -4.08
C GLU A 269 3.78 12.01 -5.03
N GLY A 270 3.01 12.93 -4.49
CA GLY A 270 2.36 13.98 -5.27
C GLY A 270 3.34 14.94 -5.93
N CYS A 271 4.57 14.96 -5.45
CA CYS A 271 5.66 15.74 -6.02
C CYS A 271 6.50 14.97 -7.05
N ASP A 272 6.21 13.73 -7.34
CA ASP A 272 6.89 12.95 -8.37
C ASP A 272 6.35 13.30 -9.76
N GLU A 273 7.23 13.43 -10.77
CA GLU A 273 6.83 13.74 -12.13
C GLU A 273 5.95 12.66 -12.76
N ASP A 274 6.12 11.41 -12.33
CA ASP A 274 5.31 10.28 -12.78
C ASP A 274 3.94 10.22 -12.08
N CYS A 275 3.70 11.02 -11.04
CA CYS A 275 2.41 11.11 -10.36
C CYS A 275 1.41 11.89 -11.20
N THR A 276 0.99 11.30 -12.30
CA THR A 276 0.04 11.89 -13.25
C THR A 276 -1.40 11.59 -12.85
N VAL A 277 -2.35 12.32 -13.45
CA VAL A 277 -3.80 12.12 -13.25
C VAL A 277 -4.23 10.65 -13.50
N ASN A 278 -3.52 9.95 -14.38
CA ASN A 278 -3.83 8.55 -14.70
C ASN A 278 -3.56 7.59 -13.53
N LEU A 279 -2.67 7.95 -12.62
CA LEU A 279 -2.40 7.16 -11.40
C LEU A 279 -3.35 7.49 -10.25
N CYS A 280 -4.08 8.62 -10.34
CA CYS A 280 -5.04 9.00 -9.31
C CYS A 280 -6.24 8.05 -9.33
N GLY A 281 -6.45 7.33 -8.24
CA GLY A 281 -7.56 6.36 -8.14
C GLY A 281 -7.18 4.93 -8.49
N GLU A 282 -5.93 4.67 -8.88
CA GLU A 282 -5.39 3.33 -8.96
C GLU A 282 -5.39 2.67 -7.57
N THR A 283 -5.64 1.37 -7.55
CA THR A 283 -5.62 0.57 -6.33
C THR A 283 -4.33 -0.23 -6.25
N LEU A 284 -3.75 -0.29 -5.07
CA LEU A 284 -2.65 -1.21 -4.77
C LEU A 284 -3.14 -2.66 -4.95
N LYS A 285 -2.68 -3.33 -6.01
CA LYS A 285 -3.13 -4.69 -6.29
C LYS A 285 -2.40 -5.73 -5.44
N LYS A 286 -1.12 -5.53 -5.20
CA LYS A 286 -0.31 -6.44 -4.39
C LYS A 286 0.97 -5.74 -3.95
N LEU A 287 1.21 -5.73 -2.66
CA LEU A 287 2.47 -5.30 -2.08
C LEU A 287 3.11 -6.47 -1.37
N ALA A 288 4.40 -6.66 -1.59
CA ALA A 288 5.21 -7.57 -0.81
C ALA A 288 6.41 -6.81 -0.25
N VAL A 289 6.58 -6.79 1.06
CA VAL A 289 7.77 -6.25 1.73
C VAL A 289 8.52 -7.41 2.34
N SER A 290 9.80 -7.52 2.01
CA SER A 290 10.65 -8.62 2.48
C SER A 290 11.77 -8.08 3.36
N PHE A 291 11.85 -8.60 4.57
CA PHE A 291 12.94 -8.31 5.51
C PHE A 291 13.91 -9.48 5.58
N ALA A 292 15.17 -9.19 5.79
CA ALA A 292 16.20 -10.20 6.03
C ALA A 292 16.99 -9.87 7.29
N GLY A 293 17.43 -10.92 7.99
CA GLY A 293 18.17 -10.79 9.23
C GLY A 293 19.58 -11.37 9.13
N ILE A 294 20.53 -10.70 9.75
CA ILE A 294 21.91 -11.17 9.94
C ILE A 294 22.18 -11.26 11.43
N VAL A 295 22.54 -12.44 11.90
CA VAL A 295 22.91 -12.68 13.30
C VAL A 295 24.18 -11.91 13.63
N LYS A 296 24.16 -11.13 14.70
CA LYS A 296 25.37 -10.49 15.23
C LYS A 296 26.31 -11.55 15.76
N GLN A 297 27.56 -11.47 15.31
CA GLN A 297 28.65 -12.30 15.80
C GLN A 297 29.24 -11.73 17.11
#